data_8b22854f5e114fc209a6164b6dbd8b97
#
_entry.id   8b22854f5e114fc209a6164b6dbd8b97
#
_cell.length_a   1.000
_cell.length_b   1.000
_cell.length_c   1.000
_cell.angle_alpha   90.00
_cell.angle_beta   90.00
_cell.angle_gamma   90.00
#
_symmetry.space_group_name_H-M   'P 1'
#
loop_
_entity.id
_entity.type
_entity.pdbx_description
1 polymer ?
#
loop_
_entity_poly.entity_id
_entity_poly.type
_entity_poly.pdbx_seq_one_letter_code
_entity_poly.pdbx_strand_id
1 'polypeptide(L)'
;MRVFKATPLCPWWTWCEEMRARPLADRNLAFADSMEFPKADLETLWAPWRVDYFEREPRDVNFLSEAAQASDDAAHLVITRRKNAFLMMNRYPYAVGHLMAVPYRKTADASSLGENEVIELWNLVTHGQALLRLATKAQGFNVGLNLGECAGAGVVDHMHWHIVPRWNGDTNFMPVLTGTRVISEGLRTLYDKLIDAQSKIEMEKREHHG
;
A
#
# COMPACT_ATOMS: atom_id res chain seq x y z
N MET A 1 -3.15 -48.46 -24.31
CA MET A 1 -2.02 -47.55 -24.17
C MET A 1 -2.35 -46.27 -24.95
N ARG A 2 -2.89 -45.23 -24.27
CA ARG A 2 -3.25 -43.96 -24.92
C ARG A 2 -2.03 -43.04 -24.85
N VAL A 3 -1.47 -42.71 -26.01
CA VAL A 3 -0.38 -41.76 -26.15
C VAL A 3 -0.98 -40.35 -25.97
N PHE A 4 -0.61 -39.67 -24.88
CA PHE A 4 -0.89 -38.23 -24.71
C PHE A 4 -0.05 -37.45 -25.70
N LYS A 5 -0.69 -36.84 -26.70
CA LYS A 5 -0.05 -35.82 -27.54
C LYS A 5 0.19 -34.59 -26.68
N ALA A 6 1.45 -34.17 -26.54
CA ALA A 6 1.84 -32.94 -25.91
C ALA A 6 1.20 -31.76 -26.66
N THR A 7 0.46 -30.95 -25.94
CA THR A 7 -0.03 -29.64 -26.40
C THR A 7 1.15 -28.72 -26.69
N PRO A 8 1.16 -27.93 -27.77
CA PRO A 8 2.26 -27.06 -28.10
C PRO A 8 2.44 -25.98 -27.05
N LEU A 9 3.69 -25.75 -26.70
CA LEU A 9 4.19 -24.74 -25.78
C LEU A 9 3.64 -23.34 -26.10
N CYS A 10 3.39 -22.61 -25.05
CA CYS A 10 2.90 -21.25 -24.90
C CYS A 10 3.03 -20.36 -26.15
N PRO A 11 1.93 -19.74 -26.64
CA PRO A 11 1.93 -18.87 -27.84
C PRO A 11 2.92 -17.68 -27.76
N TRP A 12 3.39 -17.35 -26.56
CA TRP A 12 4.31 -16.26 -26.30
C TRP A 12 5.74 -16.49 -26.85
N TRP A 13 6.19 -17.74 -26.95
CA TRP A 13 7.54 -18.03 -27.43
C TRP A 13 7.67 -17.84 -28.95
N THR A 14 6.69 -18.30 -29.70
CA THR A 14 6.65 -18.11 -31.17
C THR A 14 6.49 -16.63 -31.53
N TRP A 15 5.69 -15.89 -30.78
CA TRP A 15 5.51 -14.46 -30.95
C TRP A 15 6.82 -13.68 -30.70
N CYS A 16 7.58 -14.06 -29.69
CA CYS A 16 8.88 -13.43 -29.38
C CYS A 16 9.93 -13.69 -30.49
N GLU A 17 9.93 -14.85 -31.12
CA GLU A 17 10.84 -15.14 -32.23
C GLU A 17 10.46 -14.40 -33.51
N GLU A 18 9.19 -14.33 -33.85
CA GLU A 18 8.69 -13.55 -34.97
C GLU A 18 8.96 -12.05 -34.84
N MET A 19 8.82 -11.50 -33.63
CA MET A 19 9.12 -10.10 -33.34
C MET A 19 10.61 -9.77 -33.40
N ARG A 20 11.50 -10.71 -33.07
CA ARG A 20 12.95 -10.54 -33.23
C ARG A 20 13.41 -10.51 -34.68
N ALA A 21 12.69 -11.16 -35.57
CA ALA A 21 13.02 -11.24 -36.99
C ALA A 21 12.59 -10.00 -37.81
N ARG A 22 11.74 -9.11 -37.24
CA ARG A 22 11.27 -7.89 -37.93
C ARG A 22 12.25 -6.73 -37.80
N PRO A 23 12.39 -5.85 -38.80
CA PRO A 23 13.15 -4.61 -38.73
C PRO A 23 12.68 -3.72 -37.57
N LEU A 24 13.57 -2.96 -36.96
CA LEU A 24 13.26 -2.09 -35.81
C LEU A 24 12.13 -1.08 -36.06
N ALA A 25 12.01 -0.59 -37.29
CA ALA A 25 10.94 0.33 -37.69
C ALA A 25 9.55 -0.32 -37.66
N ASP A 26 9.44 -1.61 -38.03
CA ASP A 26 8.17 -2.31 -38.04
C ASP A 26 7.75 -2.83 -36.66
N ARG A 27 8.71 -2.96 -35.73
CA ARG A 27 8.42 -3.36 -34.35
C ARG A 27 7.62 -2.31 -33.59
N ASN A 28 7.87 -1.03 -33.84
CA ASN A 28 7.16 0.07 -33.19
C ASN A 28 5.71 0.23 -33.69
N LEU A 29 5.47 -0.04 -34.99
CA LEU A 29 4.12 0.04 -35.58
C LEU A 29 3.24 -1.13 -35.15
N ALA A 30 3.77 -2.35 -35.06
CA ALA A 30 3.02 -3.53 -34.62
C ALA A 30 2.66 -3.46 -33.13
N PHE A 31 3.43 -2.77 -32.31
CA PHE A 31 3.16 -2.61 -30.87
C PHE A 31 2.10 -1.52 -30.63
N ALA A 32 2.03 -0.50 -31.48
CA ALA A 32 1.05 0.58 -31.34
C ALA A 32 -0.37 0.17 -31.78
N ASP A 33 -0.50 -0.77 -32.73
CA ASP A 33 -1.78 -1.15 -33.30
C ASP A 33 -2.48 -2.33 -32.59
N SER A 34 -1.77 -3.05 -31.72
CA SER A 34 -2.31 -4.24 -31.04
C SER A 34 -2.63 -4.06 -29.56
N MET A 35 -2.32 -2.90 -28.96
CA MET A 35 -2.69 -2.55 -27.60
C MET A 35 -3.59 -1.32 -27.60
N GLU A 36 -4.83 -1.45 -28.02
CA GLU A 36 -5.87 -0.61 -27.45
C GLU A 36 -6.02 -1.00 -25.97
N PHE A 37 -5.26 -0.34 -25.11
CA PHE A 37 -5.66 -0.28 -23.72
C PHE A 37 -7.04 0.36 -23.69
N PRO A 38 -8.06 -0.31 -23.11
CA PRO A 38 -9.33 0.37 -22.93
C PRO A 38 -9.00 1.67 -22.22
N LYS A 39 -9.40 2.80 -22.83
CA LYS A 39 -9.46 4.10 -22.14
C LYS A 39 -10.44 3.87 -21.00
N ALA A 40 -9.92 3.49 -19.86
CA ALA A 40 -10.67 3.52 -18.64
C ALA A 40 -10.78 5.00 -18.29
N ASP A 41 -11.87 5.63 -18.69
CA ASP A 41 -12.39 6.78 -17.99
C ASP A 41 -12.75 6.26 -16.59
N LEU A 42 -11.74 6.22 -15.71
CA LEU A 42 -11.94 5.97 -14.30
C LEU A 42 -12.65 7.20 -13.75
N GLU A 43 -13.98 7.19 -13.84
CA GLU A 43 -14.78 8.14 -13.10
C GLU A 43 -14.40 8.02 -11.64
N THR A 44 -13.89 9.11 -11.10
CA THR A 44 -13.42 9.21 -9.72
C THR A 44 -14.61 9.04 -8.80
N LEU A 45 -14.64 7.95 -8.05
CA LEU A 45 -15.75 7.68 -7.18
C LEU A 45 -15.60 8.26 -5.80
N TRP A 46 -16.74 8.65 -5.36
CA TRP A 46 -17.12 9.33 -4.14
C TRP A 46 -16.54 8.62 -2.90
N ALA A 47 -15.53 9.22 -2.32
CA ALA A 47 -14.97 8.85 -1.03
C ALA A 47 -15.18 10.09 -0.11
N PRO A 48 -16.35 10.24 0.55
CA PRO A 48 -16.69 11.45 1.30
C PRO A 48 -15.66 11.79 2.39
N TRP A 49 -15.00 10.76 2.96
CA TRP A 49 -13.87 10.95 3.89
C TRP A 49 -12.60 11.52 3.23
N ARG A 50 -12.50 11.51 1.88
CA ARG A 50 -11.41 12.16 1.14
C ARG A 50 -11.76 13.58 0.71
N VAL A 51 -13.00 14.01 0.81
CA VAL A 51 -13.41 15.39 0.49
C VAL A 51 -12.67 16.36 1.40
N ASP A 52 -12.61 16.08 2.69
CA ASP A 52 -11.82 16.88 3.65
C ASP A 52 -10.33 16.95 3.28
N TYR A 53 -9.79 15.94 2.58
CA TYR A 53 -8.42 15.93 2.12
C TYR A 53 -8.21 16.84 0.90
N PHE A 54 -9.20 16.95 0.02
CA PHE A 54 -9.13 17.77 -1.19
C PHE A 54 -9.62 19.21 -0.97
N GLU A 55 -10.53 19.42 -0.01
CA GLU A 55 -11.13 20.72 0.29
C GLU A 55 -10.31 21.57 1.27
N ARG A 56 -9.34 21.01 1.97
CA ARG A 56 -8.45 21.77 2.85
C ARG A 56 -7.50 22.62 2.02
N GLU A 57 -7.75 23.92 2.03
CA GLU A 57 -6.83 24.98 1.60
C GLU A 57 -5.75 25.23 2.70
N PRO A 58 -4.53 25.53 2.30
CA PRO A 58 -3.63 24.81 1.39
C PRO A 58 -2.94 23.66 2.12
N ARG A 59 -2.33 22.73 1.39
CA ARG A 59 -1.64 21.51 1.85
C ARG A 59 -0.45 21.72 2.82
N ASP A 60 -0.51 22.75 3.67
CA ASP A 60 0.58 23.12 4.57
C ASP A 60 0.66 22.27 5.85
N VAL A 61 -0.38 21.51 6.16
CA VAL A 61 -0.37 20.67 7.34
C VAL A 61 -0.05 19.23 6.95
N ASN A 62 1.23 18.90 7.06
CA ASN A 62 1.70 17.53 6.90
C ASN A 62 1.30 16.72 8.16
N PHE A 63 0.18 16.01 8.07
CA PHE A 63 -0.35 15.20 9.18
C PHE A 63 0.64 14.12 9.67
N LEU A 64 1.61 13.71 8.83
CA LEU A 64 2.69 12.80 9.23
C LEU A 64 3.68 13.51 10.16
N SER A 65 4.02 14.76 9.86
CA SER A 65 4.88 15.56 10.73
C SER A 65 4.18 15.92 12.04
N GLU A 66 2.88 16.17 12.02
CA GLU A 66 2.09 16.36 13.25
C GLU A 66 2.11 15.09 14.11
N ALA A 67 1.81 13.93 13.51
CA ALA A 67 1.85 12.65 14.20
C ALA A 67 3.24 12.33 14.76
N ALA A 68 4.31 12.70 14.04
CA ALA A 68 5.69 12.53 14.50
C ALA A 68 5.99 13.29 15.79
N GLN A 69 5.40 14.46 15.97
CA GLN A 69 5.65 15.38 17.11
C GLN A 69 4.61 15.26 18.23
N ALA A 70 3.48 14.62 17.96
CA ALA A 70 2.39 14.52 18.90
C ALA A 70 2.71 13.62 20.09
N SER A 71 2.17 13.96 21.25
CA SER A 71 2.19 13.13 22.46
C SER A 71 0.94 12.27 22.64
N ASP A 72 -0.15 12.59 21.93
CA ASP A 72 -1.40 11.82 21.92
C ASP A 72 -1.44 10.91 20.70
N ASP A 73 -0.96 9.67 20.89
CA ASP A 73 -0.92 8.65 19.83
C ASP A 73 -2.31 8.28 19.31
N ALA A 74 -3.29 8.23 20.19
CA ALA A 74 -4.66 7.85 19.82
C ALA A 74 -5.34 8.91 18.94
N ALA A 75 -5.14 10.19 19.20
CA ALA A 75 -5.66 11.28 18.38
C ALA A 75 -5.05 11.30 16.98
N HIS A 76 -3.79 10.88 16.86
CA HIS A 76 -3.05 10.84 15.60
C HIS A 76 -3.00 9.45 14.95
N LEU A 77 -3.72 8.45 15.53
CA LEU A 77 -3.77 7.07 15.03
C LEU A 77 -2.39 6.40 14.96
N VAL A 78 -1.45 6.78 15.82
CA VAL A 78 -0.13 6.17 15.95
C VAL A 78 -0.26 4.90 16.79
N ILE A 79 0.25 3.77 16.27
CA ILE A 79 0.15 2.45 16.90
C ILE A 79 1.39 2.16 17.72
N THR A 80 2.57 2.42 17.17
CA THR A 80 3.84 2.20 17.87
C THR A 80 4.91 3.15 17.38
N ARG A 81 5.78 3.56 18.32
CA ARG A 81 6.93 4.40 18.07
C ARG A 81 8.24 3.64 18.27
N ARG A 82 9.21 3.92 17.42
CA ARG A 82 10.59 3.43 17.53
C ARG A 82 11.55 4.62 17.57
N LYS A 83 12.85 4.35 17.51
CA LYS A 83 13.87 5.40 17.62
C LYS A 83 13.86 6.36 16.41
N ASN A 84 13.76 5.83 15.19
CA ASN A 84 13.92 6.60 13.96
C ASN A 84 12.61 6.69 13.14
N ALA A 85 11.59 5.89 13.50
CA ALA A 85 10.35 5.78 12.73
C ALA A 85 9.17 5.40 13.64
N PHE A 86 7.95 5.50 13.11
CA PHE A 86 6.72 5.10 13.78
C PHE A 86 5.75 4.43 12.80
N LEU A 87 4.83 3.64 13.36
CA LEU A 87 3.76 2.98 12.64
C LEU A 87 2.43 3.65 13.00
N MET A 88 1.65 4.04 11.99
CA MET A 88 0.35 4.67 12.19
C MET A 88 -0.68 4.15 11.18
N MET A 89 -1.97 4.34 11.48
CA MET A 89 -3.03 4.14 10.50
C MET A 89 -3.09 5.32 9.53
N ASN A 90 -3.39 5.01 8.27
CA ASN A 90 -3.68 6.07 7.31
C ASN A 90 -5.07 6.67 7.63
N ARG A 91 -5.13 7.99 7.83
CA ARG A 91 -6.38 8.74 8.04
C ARG A 91 -7.29 8.68 6.79
N TYR A 92 -6.69 8.50 5.60
CA TYR A 92 -7.37 8.43 4.31
C TYR A 92 -7.11 7.07 3.63
N PRO A 93 -7.64 5.96 4.19
CA PRO A 93 -7.22 4.63 3.84
C PRO A 93 -7.67 4.21 2.45
N TYR A 94 -6.84 3.42 1.74
CA TYR A 94 -7.22 2.75 0.49
C TYR A 94 -8.09 1.50 0.73
N ALA A 95 -7.89 0.86 1.88
CA ALA A 95 -8.66 -0.29 2.35
C ALA A 95 -8.71 -0.26 3.87
N VAL A 96 -9.63 -1.02 4.48
CA VAL A 96 -9.65 -1.24 5.94
C VAL A 96 -8.28 -1.72 6.39
N GLY A 97 -7.72 -1.10 7.44
CA GLY A 97 -6.42 -1.50 7.97
C GLY A 97 -5.21 -0.98 7.19
N HIS A 98 -5.36 0.03 6.34
CA HIS A 98 -4.22 0.66 5.68
C HIS A 98 -3.32 1.33 6.72
N LEU A 99 -2.12 0.75 6.93
CA LEU A 99 -1.09 1.30 7.81
C LEU A 99 0.02 1.99 7.01
N MET A 100 0.77 2.82 7.72
CA MET A 100 1.95 3.49 7.18
C MET A 100 3.11 3.38 8.17
N ALA A 101 4.31 3.01 7.69
CA ALA A 101 5.56 3.14 8.41
C ALA A 101 6.26 4.42 7.95
N VAL A 102 6.50 5.33 8.89
CA VAL A 102 6.89 6.72 8.62
C VAL A 102 8.20 7.03 9.35
N PRO A 103 9.25 7.53 8.68
CA PRO A 103 10.44 8.03 9.38
C PRO A 103 10.13 9.34 10.11
N TYR A 104 10.75 9.58 11.27
CA TYR A 104 10.65 10.90 11.93
C TYR A 104 11.28 12.01 11.09
N ARG A 105 12.33 11.66 10.37
CA ARG A 105 12.99 12.59 9.47
C ARG A 105 12.15 12.82 8.22
N LYS A 106 11.72 14.07 8.04
CA LYS A 106 11.00 14.50 6.85
C LYS A 106 11.93 14.48 5.64
N THR A 107 11.70 13.58 4.70
CA THR A 107 12.45 13.48 3.44
C THR A 107 11.56 12.88 2.33
N ALA A 108 11.75 13.37 1.11
CA ALA A 108 11.15 12.82 -0.11
C ALA A 108 12.08 11.79 -0.77
N ASP A 109 13.37 11.79 -0.40
CA ASP A 109 14.40 10.99 -1.04
C ASP A 109 14.75 9.75 -0.20
N ALA A 110 14.39 8.59 -0.72
CA ALA A 110 14.68 7.30 -0.09
C ALA A 110 16.18 7.02 0.03
N SER A 111 17.00 7.54 -0.90
CA SER A 111 18.45 7.36 -0.88
C SER A 111 19.14 8.12 0.26
N SER A 112 18.46 9.11 0.83
CA SER A 112 18.94 9.92 1.97
C SER A 112 18.82 9.18 3.31
N LEU A 113 18.04 8.07 3.38
CA LEU A 113 17.85 7.32 4.62
C LEU A 113 19.13 6.57 5.00
N GLY A 114 19.47 6.64 6.30
CA GLY A 114 20.54 5.83 6.87
C GLY A 114 20.13 4.36 7.01
N GLU A 115 21.11 3.46 7.06
CA GLU A 115 20.89 2.01 7.16
C GLU A 115 19.98 1.65 8.34
N ASN A 116 20.20 2.23 9.52
CA ASN A 116 19.36 1.97 10.70
C ASN A 116 17.92 2.45 10.52
N GLU A 117 17.70 3.55 9.81
CA GLU A 117 16.34 4.02 9.49
C GLU A 117 15.62 3.05 8.56
N VAL A 118 16.31 2.55 7.54
CA VAL A 118 15.76 1.57 6.58
C VAL A 118 15.41 0.26 7.28
N ILE A 119 16.32 -0.27 8.11
CA ILE A 119 16.08 -1.49 8.89
C ILE A 119 14.87 -1.32 9.81
N GLU A 120 14.79 -0.18 10.51
CA GLU A 120 13.69 0.06 11.44
C GLU A 120 12.35 0.24 10.72
N LEU A 121 12.32 0.92 9.58
CA LEU A 121 11.14 1.03 8.73
C LEU A 121 10.66 -0.34 8.26
N TRP A 122 11.59 -1.21 7.80
CA TRP A 122 11.25 -2.56 7.40
C TRP A 122 10.70 -3.41 8.56
N ASN A 123 11.29 -3.27 9.74
CA ASN A 123 10.79 -3.91 10.95
C ASN A 123 9.37 -3.45 11.32
N LEU A 124 9.06 -2.16 11.11
CA LEU A 124 7.71 -1.63 11.31
C LEU A 124 6.74 -2.15 10.26
N VAL A 125 7.18 -2.30 9.00
CA VAL A 125 6.37 -2.92 7.94
C VAL A 125 5.99 -4.36 8.31
N THR A 126 6.95 -5.17 8.72
CA THR A 126 6.70 -6.57 9.11
C THR A 126 5.85 -6.67 10.38
N HIS A 127 6.08 -5.77 11.34
CA HIS A 127 5.28 -5.66 12.55
C HIS A 127 3.83 -5.28 12.24
N GLY A 128 3.61 -4.28 11.36
CA GLY A 128 2.28 -3.89 10.90
C GLY A 128 1.51 -5.03 10.23
N GLN A 129 2.20 -5.87 9.43
CA GLN A 129 1.60 -7.07 8.85
C GLN A 129 1.15 -8.07 9.93
N ALA A 130 1.96 -8.28 10.98
CA ALA A 130 1.62 -9.17 12.08
C ALA A 130 0.38 -8.66 12.84
N LEU A 131 0.32 -7.36 13.14
CA LEU A 131 -0.84 -6.72 13.77
C LEU A 131 -2.11 -6.90 12.93
N LEU A 132 -2.03 -6.65 11.62
CA LEU A 132 -3.16 -6.77 10.71
C LEU A 132 -3.65 -8.22 10.56
N ARG A 133 -2.72 -9.20 10.53
CA ARG A 133 -3.11 -10.61 10.55
C ARG A 133 -3.90 -10.96 11.80
N LEU A 134 -3.47 -10.48 12.96
CA LEU A 134 -4.13 -10.77 14.24
C LEU A 134 -5.47 -10.03 14.35
N ALA A 135 -5.50 -8.73 14.05
CA ALA A 135 -6.67 -7.88 14.26
C ALA A 135 -7.75 -8.07 13.19
N THR A 136 -7.38 -8.30 11.91
CA THR A 136 -8.30 -8.26 10.77
C THR A 136 -8.35 -9.56 9.97
N LYS A 137 -7.56 -10.58 10.34
CA LYS A 137 -7.42 -11.83 9.58
C LYS A 137 -6.93 -11.62 8.14
N ALA A 138 -6.10 -10.60 7.92
CA ALA A 138 -5.55 -10.31 6.60
C ALA A 138 -4.78 -11.51 6.04
N GLN A 139 -5.04 -11.85 4.77
CA GLN A 139 -4.48 -13.01 4.08
C GLN A 139 -3.26 -12.65 3.24
N GLY A 140 -3.16 -11.40 2.81
CA GLY A 140 -2.06 -10.88 2.01
C GLY A 140 -1.85 -9.39 2.24
N PHE A 141 -0.80 -8.82 1.62
CA PHE A 141 -0.46 -7.41 1.73
C PHE A 141 0.09 -6.87 0.41
N ASN A 142 -0.30 -5.63 0.08
CA ASN A 142 0.45 -4.82 -0.84
C ASN A 142 1.29 -3.83 -0.02
N VAL A 143 2.59 -3.84 -0.26
CA VAL A 143 3.55 -2.97 0.44
C VAL A 143 4.33 -2.17 -0.58
N GLY A 144 4.48 -0.87 -0.37
CA GLY A 144 5.20 -0.01 -1.30
C GLY A 144 5.30 1.44 -0.88
N LEU A 145 5.97 2.23 -1.72
CA LEU A 145 6.19 3.67 -1.58
C LEU A 145 5.62 4.39 -2.78
N ASN A 146 5.06 5.58 -2.57
CA ASN A 146 4.79 6.54 -3.61
C ASN A 146 5.86 7.64 -3.54
N LEU A 147 6.78 7.67 -4.49
CA LEU A 147 7.85 8.66 -4.55
C LEU A 147 7.55 9.68 -5.65
N GLY A 148 7.29 10.92 -5.23
CA GLY A 148 6.91 12.03 -6.12
C GLY A 148 5.40 12.10 -6.40
N GLU A 149 4.96 13.26 -6.82
CA GLU A 149 3.55 13.59 -7.05
C GLU A 149 2.93 12.72 -8.17
N CYS A 150 3.66 12.51 -9.27
CA CYS A 150 3.22 11.69 -10.40
C CYS A 150 3.04 10.21 -10.06
N ALA A 151 3.66 9.74 -8.97
CA ALA A 151 3.46 8.40 -8.43
C ALA A 151 2.30 8.31 -7.41
N GLY A 152 1.57 9.42 -7.21
CA GLY A 152 0.42 9.47 -6.31
C GLY A 152 0.76 9.73 -4.84
N ALA A 153 1.95 10.32 -4.56
CA ALA A 153 2.29 10.75 -3.20
C ALA A 153 1.36 11.89 -2.76
N GLY A 154 0.53 11.64 -1.75
CA GLY A 154 -0.33 12.66 -1.15
C GLY A 154 0.44 13.65 -0.26
N VAL A 155 1.53 13.20 0.35
CA VAL A 155 2.51 14.00 1.09
C VAL A 155 3.85 13.83 0.41
N VAL A 156 4.17 14.74 -0.51
CA VAL A 156 5.31 14.60 -1.44
C VAL A 156 6.65 14.69 -0.72
N ASP A 157 6.75 15.52 0.31
CA ASP A 157 7.98 15.88 1.02
C ASP A 157 8.27 15.00 2.26
N HIS A 158 7.39 14.03 2.55
CA HIS A 158 7.56 13.12 3.68
C HIS A 158 7.21 11.70 3.25
N MET A 159 8.19 10.95 2.81
CA MET A 159 8.01 9.58 2.35
C MET A 159 7.48 8.67 3.46
N HIS A 160 6.70 7.67 3.08
CA HIS A 160 6.12 6.70 4.00
C HIS A 160 5.82 5.40 3.26
N TRP A 161 6.06 4.27 3.93
CA TRP A 161 5.69 2.96 3.43
C TRP A 161 4.22 2.70 3.66
N HIS A 162 3.51 2.33 2.61
CA HIS A 162 2.14 1.84 2.68
C HIS A 162 2.13 0.34 2.98
N ILE A 163 1.23 -0.09 3.87
CA ILE A 163 0.96 -1.48 4.20
C ILE A 163 -0.55 -1.67 4.05
N VAL A 164 -0.98 -2.24 2.95
CA VAL A 164 -2.39 -2.41 2.61
C VAL A 164 -2.76 -3.88 2.71
N PRO A 165 -3.60 -4.29 3.67
CA PRO A 165 -4.03 -5.67 3.81
C PRO A 165 -4.97 -6.08 2.69
N ARG A 166 -4.94 -7.38 2.36
CA ARG A 166 -5.73 -7.98 1.31
C ARG A 166 -6.39 -9.28 1.80
N TRP A 167 -7.57 -9.55 1.25
CA TRP A 167 -8.34 -10.78 1.49
C TRP A 167 -8.80 -11.38 0.18
N ASN A 168 -8.98 -12.70 0.12
CA ASN A 168 -9.60 -13.35 -1.02
C ASN A 168 -11.03 -12.80 -1.19
N GLY A 169 -11.33 -12.29 -2.37
CA GLY A 169 -12.63 -11.69 -2.67
C GLY A 169 -12.82 -10.27 -2.11
N ASP A 170 -11.76 -9.58 -1.70
CA ASP A 170 -11.83 -8.19 -1.24
C ASP A 170 -12.18 -7.19 -2.35
N THR A 171 -12.08 -7.64 -3.59
CA THR A 171 -12.52 -6.91 -4.78
C THR A 171 -13.80 -7.56 -5.31
N ASN A 172 -14.90 -6.84 -5.34
CA ASN A 172 -16.17 -7.25 -5.91
C ASN A 172 -16.48 -6.46 -7.19
N PHE A 173 -17.69 -6.58 -7.71
CA PHE A 173 -18.10 -5.89 -8.93
C PHE A 173 -18.28 -4.37 -8.76
N MET A 174 -18.40 -3.87 -7.53
CA MET A 174 -18.64 -2.44 -7.25
C MET A 174 -17.56 -1.52 -7.83
N PRO A 175 -16.23 -1.79 -7.67
CA PRO A 175 -15.21 -0.99 -8.34
C PRO A 175 -15.34 -0.95 -9.86
N VAL A 176 -15.84 -2.04 -10.48
CA VAL A 176 -16.00 -2.11 -11.94
C VAL A 176 -17.23 -1.33 -12.41
N LEU A 177 -18.33 -1.38 -11.66
CA LEU A 177 -19.58 -0.70 -12.05
C LEU A 177 -19.60 0.78 -11.66
N THR A 178 -19.04 1.07 -10.48
CA THR A 178 -19.19 2.38 -9.85
C THR A 178 -17.86 2.98 -9.39
N GLY A 179 -16.70 2.27 -9.52
CA GLY A 179 -15.39 2.62 -8.98
C GLY A 179 -15.38 2.74 -7.44
N THR A 180 -16.45 2.31 -6.72
CA THR A 180 -16.60 2.46 -5.27
C THR A 180 -15.87 1.36 -4.53
N ARG A 181 -15.08 1.72 -3.52
CA ARG A 181 -14.58 0.79 -2.51
C ARG A 181 -15.41 0.92 -1.24
N VAL A 182 -15.80 -0.22 -0.69
CA VAL A 182 -16.50 -0.26 0.58
C VAL A 182 -15.48 -0.37 1.71
N ILE A 183 -15.48 0.58 2.65
CA ILE A 183 -14.73 0.49 3.90
C ILE A 183 -15.73 0.03 4.96
N SER A 184 -15.58 -1.20 5.41
CA SER A 184 -16.56 -1.89 6.28
C SER A 184 -16.38 -1.59 7.77
N GLU A 185 -15.33 -0.88 8.18
CA GLU A 185 -15.02 -0.62 9.58
C GLU A 185 -14.50 0.80 9.81
N GLY A 186 -14.98 1.44 10.89
CA GLY A 186 -14.54 2.78 11.28
C GLY A 186 -13.10 2.81 11.81
N LEU A 187 -12.39 3.92 11.56
CA LEU A 187 -10.98 4.07 11.94
C LEU A 187 -10.73 3.87 13.43
N ARG A 188 -11.62 4.39 14.30
CA ARG A 188 -11.45 4.31 15.75
C ARG A 188 -11.57 2.87 16.25
N THR A 189 -12.61 2.16 15.82
CA THR A 189 -12.82 0.76 16.19
C THR A 189 -11.64 -0.12 15.77
N LEU A 190 -11.12 0.13 14.57
CA LEU A 190 -9.97 -0.61 14.07
C LEU A 190 -8.68 -0.24 14.82
N TYR A 191 -8.50 1.03 15.19
CA TYR A 191 -7.37 1.46 16.02
C TYR A 191 -7.33 0.70 17.34
N ASP A 192 -8.45 0.61 18.05
CA ASP A 192 -8.54 -0.08 19.33
C ASP A 192 -8.20 -1.58 19.17
N LYS A 193 -8.68 -2.24 18.11
CA LYS A 193 -8.29 -3.64 17.79
C LYS A 193 -6.80 -3.81 17.51
N LEU A 194 -6.16 -2.84 16.87
CA LEU A 194 -4.72 -2.88 16.58
C LEU A 194 -3.89 -2.67 17.85
N ILE A 195 -4.32 -1.83 18.78
CA ILE A 195 -3.68 -1.67 20.09
C ILE A 195 -3.81 -2.95 20.93
N ASP A 196 -4.97 -3.60 20.91
CA ASP A 196 -5.14 -4.90 21.56
C ASP A 196 -4.21 -5.98 20.96
N ALA A 197 -4.09 -5.99 19.62
CA ALA A 197 -3.19 -6.90 18.92
C ALA A 197 -1.72 -6.62 19.27
N GLN A 198 -1.33 -5.35 19.38
CA GLN A 198 0.00 -4.90 19.81
C GLN A 198 0.33 -5.47 21.20
N SER A 199 -0.58 -5.30 22.14
CA SER A 199 -0.41 -5.79 23.52
C SER A 199 -0.21 -7.29 23.57
N LYS A 200 -0.96 -8.06 22.76
CA LYS A 200 -0.82 -9.53 22.69
C LYS A 200 0.55 -9.96 22.16
N ILE A 201 1.00 -9.33 21.06
CA ILE A 201 2.32 -9.63 20.48
C ILE A 201 3.45 -9.30 21.48
N GLU A 202 3.31 -8.24 22.26
CA GLU A 202 4.30 -7.85 23.25
C GLU A 202 4.33 -8.83 24.45
N MET A 203 3.19 -9.34 24.87
CA MET A 203 3.10 -10.35 25.91
C MET A 203 3.78 -11.67 25.48
N GLU A 204 3.44 -12.17 24.28
CA GLU A 204 4.04 -13.38 23.73
C GLU A 204 5.58 -13.29 23.63
N LYS A 205 6.11 -12.13 23.22
CA LYS A 205 7.56 -11.91 23.16
C LYS A 205 8.22 -11.96 24.53
N ARG A 206 7.58 -11.47 25.60
CA ARG A 206 8.11 -11.51 26.96
C ARG A 206 8.16 -12.95 27.51
N GLU A 207 7.13 -13.74 27.23
CA GLU A 207 7.06 -15.15 27.66
C GLU A 207 8.12 -16.04 26.99
N HIS A 208 8.54 -15.72 25.77
CA HIS A 208 9.55 -16.49 25.03
C HIS A 208 11.01 -16.08 25.34
N HIS A 209 11.23 -14.99 26.05
CA HIS A 209 12.56 -14.46 26.38
C HIS A 209 12.86 -14.42 27.90
N GLY A 210 11.96 -14.91 28.70
CA GLY A 210 12.12 -15.15 30.15
C GLY A 210 12.31 -16.62 30.45
#